data_0f16e3027e81e4777629c2a3255ca194
#
_entry.id   0f16e3027e81e4777629c2a3255ca194
#
_cell.length_a   1.000
_cell.length_b   1.000
_cell.length_c   1.000
_cell.angle_alpha   90.00
_cell.angle_beta   90.00
_cell.angle_gamma   90.00
#
_symmetry.space_group_name_H-M   'P 1'
#
loop_
_entity.id
_entity.type
_entity.pdbx_description
1 polymer ?
#
loop_
_entity_poly.entity_id
_entity_poly.type
_entity_poly.pdbx_seq_one_letter_code
_entity_poly.pdbx_strand_id
1 'polypeptide(L)'
;MFNPKKILVLAPHTDDGELGCGGSIARFCAEGKEVYYAAFCLCSKTLPDNLPSDTLELECKKATSVLGVSSSRLILFNYEVRQLPQSRQQILEELLKLNQQINPDMVLLPAASDVHQDHQVIHHEGLRAFKNTTFAGYELPWNNYSFRTNFFMRLSESEVNKKIEALQSYHSQSHHNYMQKEFIRSLAKVRGVQCNSEYAEAFELYKVIS
;
A
#
# COMPACT_ATOMS: atom_id res chain seq x y z
N MET A 1 1.84 20.02 -14.13
CA MET A 1 1.84 19.41 -12.79
C MET A 1 1.53 17.91 -12.98
N PHE A 2 2.33 17.02 -12.41
CA PHE A 2 2.10 15.58 -12.51
C PHE A 2 0.71 15.21 -11.93
N ASN A 3 -0.12 14.56 -12.72
CA ASN A 3 -1.51 14.23 -12.38
C ASN A 3 -1.84 12.82 -12.89
N PRO A 4 -1.44 11.77 -12.15
CA PRO A 4 -1.63 10.39 -12.58
C PRO A 4 -3.12 10.06 -12.67
N LYS A 5 -3.51 9.32 -13.72
CA LYS A 5 -4.89 8.83 -13.92
C LYS A 5 -5.05 7.40 -13.42
N LYS A 6 -4.02 6.57 -13.65
CA LYS A 6 -3.97 5.17 -13.22
C LYS A 6 -2.88 4.98 -12.18
N ILE A 7 -3.26 4.55 -11.00
CA ILE A 7 -2.36 4.31 -9.86
C ILE A 7 -2.40 2.81 -9.55
N LEU A 8 -1.23 2.19 -9.43
CA LEU A 8 -1.10 0.81 -8.96
C LEU A 8 -0.43 0.80 -7.58
N VAL A 9 -1.10 0.21 -6.61
CA VAL A 9 -0.57 -0.03 -5.27
C VAL A 9 -0.11 -1.48 -5.19
N LEU A 10 1.14 -1.70 -4.81
CA LEU A 10 1.73 -3.02 -4.60
C LEU A 10 1.87 -3.25 -3.10
N ALA A 11 1.09 -4.17 -2.56
CA ALA A 11 1.07 -4.53 -1.15
C ALA A 11 1.65 -5.95 -0.97
N PRO A 12 2.80 -6.12 -0.30
CA PRO A 12 3.34 -7.45 0.00
C PRO A 12 2.33 -8.33 0.74
N HIS A 13 1.66 -7.78 1.75
CA HIS A 13 0.58 -8.40 2.52
C HIS A 13 -0.72 -7.60 2.37
N THR A 14 -1.81 -8.13 2.87
CA THR A 14 -3.15 -7.59 2.62
C THR A 14 -3.39 -6.17 3.13
N ASP A 15 -2.72 -5.74 4.19
CA ASP A 15 -2.95 -4.48 4.91
C ASP A 15 -1.86 -3.40 4.67
N ASP A 16 -0.73 -3.78 4.03
CA ASP A 16 0.42 -2.89 3.85
C ASP A 16 0.10 -1.62 3.04
N GLY A 17 -0.72 -1.76 1.99
CA GLY A 17 -1.10 -0.62 1.16
C GLY A 17 -1.98 0.37 1.90
N GLU A 18 -2.93 -0.10 2.69
CA GLU A 18 -3.78 0.74 3.54
C GLU A 18 -2.96 1.43 4.62
N LEU A 19 -2.04 0.70 5.27
CA LEU A 19 -1.15 1.25 6.28
C LEU A 19 -0.20 2.31 5.70
N GLY A 20 0.40 2.02 4.54
CA GLY A 20 1.38 2.90 3.92
C GLY A 20 0.77 4.11 3.20
N CYS A 21 -0.35 3.93 2.48
CA CYS A 21 -0.90 4.96 1.60
C CYS A 21 -2.44 4.98 1.50
N GLY A 22 -3.16 4.50 2.51
CA GLY A 22 -4.63 4.42 2.51
C GLY A 22 -5.33 5.77 2.34
N GLY A 23 -4.81 6.84 2.93
CA GLY A 23 -5.33 8.20 2.75
C GLY A 23 -5.17 8.69 1.30
N SER A 24 -4.02 8.42 0.70
CA SER A 24 -3.76 8.73 -0.72
C SER A 24 -4.66 7.92 -1.66
N ILE A 25 -4.88 6.62 -1.36
CA ILE A 25 -5.82 5.77 -2.10
C ILE A 25 -7.22 6.38 -2.06
N ALA A 26 -7.73 6.71 -0.85
CA ALA A 26 -9.05 7.32 -0.68
C ALA A 26 -9.20 8.63 -1.45
N ARG A 27 -8.17 9.48 -1.43
CA ARG A 27 -8.11 10.72 -2.20
C ARG A 27 -8.16 10.44 -3.71
N PHE A 28 -7.33 9.56 -4.24
CA PHE A 28 -7.31 9.23 -5.66
C PHE A 28 -8.67 8.69 -6.13
N CYS A 29 -9.29 7.80 -5.34
CA CYS A 29 -10.63 7.30 -5.65
C CYS A 29 -11.68 8.41 -5.65
N ALA A 30 -11.65 9.32 -4.67
CA ALA A 30 -12.57 10.46 -4.60
C ALA A 30 -12.37 11.45 -5.77
N GLU A 31 -11.15 11.59 -6.30
CA GLU A 31 -10.82 12.37 -7.50
C GLU A 31 -11.20 11.64 -8.81
N GLY A 32 -11.81 10.45 -8.74
CA GLY A 32 -12.20 9.67 -9.92
C GLY A 32 -11.03 8.99 -10.66
N LYS A 33 -9.87 8.84 -10.01
CA LYS A 33 -8.73 8.11 -10.57
C LYS A 33 -8.98 6.60 -10.58
N GLU A 34 -8.30 5.92 -11.48
CA GLU A 34 -8.31 4.46 -11.53
C GLU A 34 -7.24 3.91 -10.58
N VAL A 35 -7.67 3.43 -9.40
CA VAL A 35 -6.75 2.82 -8.44
C VAL A 35 -6.86 1.31 -8.53
N TYR A 36 -5.74 0.66 -8.84
CA TYR A 36 -5.53 -0.78 -8.79
C TYR A 36 -4.76 -1.13 -7.52
N TYR A 37 -5.17 -2.18 -6.86
CA TYR A 37 -4.53 -2.68 -5.64
C TYR A 37 -4.14 -4.15 -5.83
N ALA A 38 -2.86 -4.46 -5.69
CA ALA A 38 -2.34 -5.82 -5.82
C ALA A 38 -1.70 -6.27 -4.50
N ALA A 39 -2.34 -7.24 -3.80
CA ALA A 39 -1.77 -7.88 -2.62
C ALA A 39 -1.17 -9.25 -3.01
N PHE A 40 0.09 -9.48 -2.60
CA PHE A 40 0.85 -10.67 -3.02
C PHE A 40 0.67 -11.86 -2.09
N CYS A 41 0.44 -11.63 -0.80
CA CYS A 41 0.23 -12.69 0.18
C CYS A 41 -1.09 -12.47 0.94
N LEU A 42 -1.93 -13.49 1.00
CA LEU A 42 -3.16 -13.48 1.82
C LEU A 42 -2.89 -13.82 3.30
N CYS A 43 -1.66 -14.18 3.64
CA CYS A 43 -1.18 -14.41 5.02
C CYS A 43 -2.01 -15.41 5.84
N SER A 44 -2.73 -16.34 5.21
CA SER A 44 -3.61 -17.31 5.87
C SER A 44 -2.92 -18.15 6.96
N LYS A 45 -1.61 -18.43 6.79
CA LYS A 45 -0.81 -19.19 7.76
C LYS A 45 -0.41 -18.40 9.02
N THR A 46 -0.66 -17.08 9.06
CA THR A 46 -0.37 -16.24 10.24
C THR A 46 -1.60 -16.01 11.11
N LEU A 47 -2.76 -16.46 10.64
CA LEU A 47 -3.99 -16.37 11.41
C LEU A 47 -3.98 -17.32 12.61
N PRO A 48 -4.61 -16.93 13.72
CA PRO A 48 -4.93 -17.88 14.81
C PRO A 48 -5.81 -19.03 14.30
N ASP A 49 -5.61 -20.22 14.84
CA ASP A 49 -6.32 -21.46 14.44
C ASP A 49 -7.85 -21.39 14.52
N ASN A 50 -8.38 -20.46 15.32
CA ASN A 50 -9.82 -20.26 15.49
C ASN A 50 -10.45 -19.36 14.41
N LEU A 51 -9.66 -18.80 13.47
CA LEU A 51 -10.16 -17.98 12.38
C LEU A 51 -10.14 -18.75 11.04
N PRO A 52 -11.16 -18.52 10.18
CA PRO A 52 -11.16 -19.07 8.82
C PRO A 52 -9.94 -18.64 8.01
N SER A 53 -9.43 -19.51 7.14
CA SER A 53 -8.23 -19.23 6.34
C SER A 53 -8.39 -18.10 5.34
N ASP A 54 -9.62 -17.72 4.99
CA ASP A 54 -9.96 -16.61 4.08
C ASP A 54 -10.23 -15.28 4.82
N THR A 55 -10.05 -15.24 6.15
CA THR A 55 -10.34 -14.05 6.96
C THR A 55 -9.63 -12.80 6.43
N LEU A 56 -8.30 -12.85 6.23
CA LEU A 56 -7.54 -11.70 5.73
C LEU A 56 -7.90 -11.31 4.30
N GLU A 57 -8.28 -12.26 3.47
CA GLU A 57 -8.80 -11.98 2.13
C GLU A 57 -10.11 -11.17 2.19
N LEU A 58 -11.04 -11.57 3.05
CA LEU A 58 -12.33 -10.88 3.24
C LEU A 58 -12.13 -9.49 3.87
N GLU A 59 -11.23 -9.38 4.84
CA GLU A 59 -10.88 -8.10 5.49
C GLU A 59 -10.25 -7.14 4.47
N CYS A 60 -9.31 -7.60 3.61
CA CYS A 60 -8.71 -6.81 2.54
C CYS A 60 -9.76 -6.32 1.52
N LYS A 61 -10.65 -7.19 1.08
CA LYS A 61 -11.77 -6.83 0.18
C LYS A 61 -12.64 -5.72 0.79
N LYS A 62 -12.93 -5.81 2.08
CA LYS A 62 -13.71 -4.80 2.79
C LYS A 62 -12.92 -3.50 2.94
N ALA A 63 -11.67 -3.55 3.39
CA ALA A 63 -10.82 -2.38 3.59
C ALA A 63 -10.61 -1.59 2.29
N THR A 64 -10.24 -2.25 1.20
CA THR A 64 -10.06 -1.62 -0.12
C THR A 64 -11.36 -1.03 -0.66
N SER A 65 -12.50 -1.68 -0.43
CA SER A 65 -13.83 -1.13 -0.77
C SER A 65 -14.15 0.15 0.00
N VAL A 66 -13.82 0.23 1.30
CA VAL A 66 -13.97 1.45 2.13
C VAL A 66 -13.16 2.60 1.55
N LEU A 67 -11.95 2.34 1.05
CA LEU A 67 -11.11 3.35 0.39
C LEU A 67 -11.63 3.79 -0.99
N GLY A 68 -12.61 3.06 -1.56
CA GLY A 68 -13.20 3.36 -2.86
C GLY A 68 -12.58 2.59 -4.02
N VAL A 69 -11.71 1.60 -3.77
CA VAL A 69 -11.16 0.72 -4.81
C VAL A 69 -12.26 -0.22 -5.30
N SER A 70 -12.49 -0.21 -6.63
CA SER A 70 -13.45 -1.14 -7.24
C SER A 70 -12.99 -2.60 -7.08
N SER A 71 -13.91 -3.51 -6.78
CA SER A 71 -13.62 -4.95 -6.68
C SER A 71 -12.98 -5.52 -7.96
N SER A 72 -13.29 -4.96 -9.13
CA SER A 72 -12.67 -5.35 -10.40
C SER A 72 -11.21 -4.89 -10.56
N ARG A 73 -10.73 -4.01 -9.66
CA ARG A 73 -9.36 -3.49 -9.63
C ARG A 73 -8.55 -3.98 -8.43
N LEU A 74 -9.14 -4.86 -7.62
CA LEU A 74 -8.44 -5.57 -6.56
C LEU A 74 -7.89 -6.89 -7.10
N ILE A 75 -6.57 -7.07 -7.00
CA ILE A 75 -5.84 -8.23 -7.51
C ILE A 75 -5.20 -8.92 -6.31
N LEU A 76 -5.54 -10.18 -6.10
CA LEU A 76 -5.07 -10.96 -4.96
C LEU A 76 -4.26 -12.15 -5.46
N PHE A 77 -3.00 -12.21 -5.03
CA PHE A 77 -2.13 -13.36 -5.22
C PHE A 77 -2.07 -14.15 -3.91
N ASN A 78 -1.71 -15.42 -4.00
CA ASN A 78 -1.64 -16.30 -2.83
C ASN A 78 -0.23 -16.89 -2.65
N TYR A 79 0.79 -16.00 -2.65
CA TYR A 79 2.14 -16.40 -2.27
C TYR A 79 2.20 -16.66 -0.76
N GLU A 80 3.13 -17.51 -0.36
CA GLU A 80 3.33 -17.80 1.05
C GLU A 80 4.08 -16.67 1.75
N VAL A 81 3.55 -16.25 2.91
CA VAL A 81 4.15 -15.22 3.75
C VAL A 81 5.57 -15.60 4.18
N ARG A 82 6.49 -14.65 4.17
CA ARG A 82 7.93 -14.80 4.43
C ARG A 82 8.68 -15.66 3.42
N GLN A 83 8.03 -16.06 2.32
CA GLN A 83 8.61 -16.88 1.26
C GLN A 83 8.67 -16.15 -0.11
N LEU A 84 8.32 -14.86 -0.18
CA LEU A 84 8.44 -14.09 -1.41
C LEU A 84 9.86 -14.09 -1.99
N PRO A 85 10.96 -14.11 -1.16
CA PRO A 85 12.32 -14.23 -1.68
C PRO A 85 12.56 -15.46 -2.58
N GLN A 86 11.91 -16.59 -2.32
CA GLN A 86 11.99 -17.80 -3.12
C GLN A 86 11.21 -17.72 -4.43
N SER A 87 10.24 -16.79 -4.50
CA SER A 87 9.35 -16.60 -5.66
C SER A 87 9.65 -15.35 -6.49
N ARG A 88 10.84 -14.74 -6.31
CA ARG A 88 11.20 -13.45 -6.93
C ARG A 88 10.94 -13.40 -8.44
N GLN A 89 11.33 -14.46 -9.17
CA GLN A 89 11.18 -14.48 -10.62
C GLN A 89 9.71 -14.55 -11.02
N GLN A 90 8.90 -15.40 -10.35
CA GLN A 90 7.46 -15.49 -10.61
C GLN A 90 6.76 -14.15 -10.32
N ILE A 91 7.12 -13.51 -9.20
CA ILE A 91 6.60 -12.18 -8.82
C ILE A 91 6.95 -11.13 -9.88
N LEU A 92 8.19 -11.12 -10.37
CA LEU A 92 8.58 -10.22 -11.46
C LEU A 92 7.72 -10.42 -12.71
N GLU A 93 7.45 -11.66 -13.10
CA GLU A 93 6.62 -11.97 -14.27
C GLU A 93 5.18 -11.53 -14.08
N GLU A 94 4.60 -11.72 -12.88
CA GLU A 94 3.27 -11.17 -12.56
C GLU A 94 3.25 -9.64 -12.63
N LEU A 95 4.26 -8.98 -12.08
CA LEU A 95 4.38 -7.51 -12.16
C LEU A 95 4.52 -7.01 -13.60
N LEU A 96 5.26 -7.72 -14.46
CA LEU A 96 5.37 -7.38 -15.89
C LEU A 96 4.02 -7.54 -16.61
N LYS A 97 3.23 -8.59 -16.29
CA LYS A 97 1.86 -8.75 -16.79
C LYS A 97 0.95 -7.61 -16.33
N LEU A 98 1.01 -7.25 -15.03
CA LEU A 98 0.25 -6.12 -14.51
C LEU A 98 0.63 -4.81 -15.22
N ASN A 99 1.92 -4.59 -15.49
CA ASN A 99 2.37 -3.42 -16.24
C ASN A 99 1.76 -3.37 -17.64
N GLN A 100 1.76 -4.49 -18.37
CA GLN A 100 1.16 -4.56 -19.70
C GLN A 100 -0.37 -4.34 -19.71
N GLN A 101 -1.06 -4.91 -18.71
CA GLN A 101 -2.53 -4.86 -18.62
C GLN A 101 -3.05 -3.52 -18.14
N ILE A 102 -2.39 -2.92 -17.15
CA ILE A 102 -2.86 -1.69 -16.49
C ILE A 102 -2.22 -0.47 -17.13
N ASN A 103 -0.94 -0.53 -17.47
CA ASN A 103 -0.11 0.59 -17.91
C ASN A 103 -0.26 1.80 -16.95
N PRO A 104 0.17 1.67 -15.67
CA PRO A 104 -0.04 2.68 -14.65
C PRO A 104 0.83 3.92 -14.88
N ASP A 105 0.29 5.10 -14.54
CA ASP A 105 1.05 6.36 -14.54
C ASP A 105 1.92 6.49 -13.28
N MET A 106 1.48 5.85 -12.18
CA MET A 106 2.16 5.86 -10.88
C MET A 106 2.05 4.51 -10.19
N VAL A 107 3.16 4.07 -9.59
CA VAL A 107 3.21 2.89 -8.73
C VAL A 107 3.60 3.29 -7.32
N LEU A 108 2.81 2.86 -6.33
CA LEU A 108 3.11 2.94 -4.90
C LEU A 108 3.51 1.55 -4.41
N LEU A 109 4.64 1.46 -3.72
CA LEU A 109 5.24 0.19 -3.28
C LEU A 109 5.96 0.40 -1.94
N PRO A 110 6.40 -0.63 -1.21
CA PRO A 110 7.15 -0.44 0.02
C PRO A 110 8.43 0.37 -0.21
N ALA A 111 8.83 1.21 0.75
CA ALA A 111 10.08 1.95 0.65
C ALA A 111 11.31 1.03 0.64
N ALA A 112 12.40 1.48 0.02
CA ALA A 112 13.66 0.72 -0.07
C ALA A 112 14.28 0.40 1.31
N SER A 113 14.01 1.25 2.29
CA SER A 113 14.49 1.12 3.67
C SER A 113 13.69 0.13 4.53
N ASP A 114 12.63 -0.47 3.98
CA ASP A 114 11.85 -1.49 4.69
C ASP A 114 12.68 -2.77 4.85
N VAL A 115 12.80 -3.21 6.12
CA VAL A 115 13.65 -4.38 6.45
C VAL A 115 12.94 -5.72 6.31
N HIS A 116 11.63 -5.73 6.07
CA HIS A 116 10.89 -6.97 5.89
C HIS A 116 11.24 -7.61 4.54
N GLN A 117 11.65 -8.87 4.56
CA GLN A 117 12.14 -9.60 3.37
C GLN A 117 11.13 -9.64 2.21
N ASP A 118 9.84 -9.82 2.50
CA ASP A 118 8.80 -9.83 1.47
C ASP A 118 8.63 -8.43 0.84
N HIS A 119 8.70 -7.37 1.67
CA HIS A 119 8.64 -5.98 1.20
C HIS A 119 9.80 -5.63 0.29
N GLN A 120 11.01 -6.09 0.63
CA GLN A 120 12.18 -5.92 -0.21
C GLN A 120 12.02 -6.57 -1.59
N VAL A 121 11.39 -7.75 -1.66
CA VAL A 121 11.10 -8.40 -2.95
C VAL A 121 10.16 -7.55 -3.78
N ILE A 122 9.02 -7.12 -3.22
CA ILE A 122 8.06 -6.30 -3.94
C ILE A 122 8.67 -4.96 -4.35
N HIS A 123 9.49 -4.35 -3.49
CA HIS A 123 10.24 -3.15 -3.84
C HIS A 123 11.15 -3.38 -5.06
N HIS A 124 12.08 -4.33 -4.98
CA HIS A 124 13.10 -4.54 -6.01
C HIS A 124 12.49 -5.01 -7.35
N GLU A 125 11.56 -5.96 -7.31
CA GLU A 125 10.94 -6.46 -8.54
C GLU A 125 9.94 -5.44 -9.11
N GLY A 126 9.30 -4.63 -8.26
CA GLY A 126 8.49 -3.50 -8.69
C GLY A 126 9.30 -2.46 -9.49
N LEU A 127 10.48 -2.06 -8.99
CA LEU A 127 11.35 -1.15 -9.72
C LEU A 127 11.78 -1.71 -11.09
N ARG A 128 12.03 -3.01 -11.19
CA ARG A 128 12.39 -3.68 -12.44
C ARG A 128 11.24 -3.72 -13.44
N ALA A 129 10.04 -4.05 -12.95
CA ALA A 129 8.86 -4.19 -13.78
C ALA A 129 8.33 -2.84 -14.29
N PHE A 130 8.40 -1.79 -13.47
CA PHE A 130 7.83 -0.46 -13.75
C PHE A 130 8.89 0.61 -14.03
N LYS A 131 10.07 0.24 -14.55
CA LYS A 131 11.21 1.15 -14.79
C LYS A 131 10.89 2.40 -15.62
N ASN A 132 9.81 2.39 -16.40
CA ASN A 132 9.36 3.50 -17.24
C ASN A 132 8.11 4.21 -16.68
N THR A 133 7.82 4.07 -15.39
CA THR A 133 6.67 4.64 -14.70
C THR A 133 7.14 5.53 -13.55
N THR A 134 6.34 6.50 -13.10
CA THR A 134 6.58 7.21 -11.84
C THR A 134 6.36 6.23 -10.68
N PHE A 135 7.29 6.19 -9.73
CA PHE A 135 7.12 5.36 -8.53
C PHE A 135 7.64 6.00 -7.26
N ALA A 136 6.93 5.70 -6.17
CA ALA A 136 7.25 6.17 -4.83
C ALA A 136 7.05 5.07 -3.78
N GLY A 137 7.96 5.01 -2.83
CA GLY A 137 7.91 4.09 -1.70
C GLY A 137 7.08 4.65 -0.56
N TYR A 138 6.09 3.90 -0.07
CA TYR A 138 5.32 4.28 1.11
C TYR A 138 6.02 3.86 2.41
N GLU A 139 5.65 4.54 3.49
CA GLU A 139 6.23 4.38 4.82
C GLU A 139 5.48 3.34 5.65
N LEU A 140 6.25 2.43 6.30
CA LEU A 140 5.79 1.58 7.40
C LEU A 140 6.78 1.77 8.56
N PRO A 141 6.53 2.70 9.51
CA PRO A 141 7.53 3.19 10.46
C PRO A 141 8.20 2.12 11.32
N TRP A 142 7.51 1.02 11.62
CA TRP A 142 8.07 -0.10 12.39
C TRP A 142 9.07 -0.95 11.61
N ASN A 143 9.07 -0.83 10.27
CA ASN A 143 10.00 -1.51 9.37
C ASN A 143 11.07 -0.57 8.80
N ASN A 144 10.82 0.76 8.81
CA ASN A 144 11.71 1.74 8.20
C ASN A 144 12.59 2.41 9.27
N TYR A 145 13.78 1.90 9.52
CA TYR A 145 14.75 2.55 10.44
C TYR A 145 15.36 3.84 9.87
N SER A 146 15.39 3.97 8.53
CA SER A 146 15.70 5.22 7.84
C SER A 146 14.70 5.41 6.71
N PHE A 147 14.03 6.55 6.68
CA PHE A 147 13.03 6.86 5.67
C PHE A 147 13.19 8.29 5.17
N ARG A 148 13.33 8.47 3.86
CA ARG A 148 13.54 9.78 3.27
C ARG A 148 12.21 10.39 2.81
N THR A 149 11.70 11.33 3.60
CA THR A 149 10.46 12.06 3.31
C THR A 149 10.71 13.17 2.30
N ASN A 150 10.63 12.88 1.00
CA ASN A 150 10.87 13.84 -0.07
C ASN A 150 9.67 14.07 -0.99
N PHE A 151 8.57 13.36 -0.75
CA PHE A 151 7.29 13.54 -1.43
C PHE A 151 6.14 13.39 -0.43
N PHE A 152 5.17 14.31 -0.49
CA PHE A 152 4.04 14.34 0.44
C PHE A 152 2.72 14.42 -0.33
N MET A 153 1.77 13.59 0.07
CA MET A 153 0.37 13.70 -0.31
C MET A 153 -0.39 14.34 0.85
N ARG A 154 -0.77 15.61 0.69
CA ARG A 154 -1.61 16.32 1.68
C ARG A 154 -2.97 15.63 1.74
N LEU A 155 -3.48 15.44 2.93
CA LEU A 155 -4.75 14.78 3.18
C LEU A 155 -5.71 15.72 3.90
N SER A 156 -6.99 15.58 3.57
CA SER A 156 -8.09 16.11 4.37
C SER A 156 -8.39 15.18 5.56
N GLU A 157 -9.11 15.69 6.55
CA GLU A 157 -9.57 14.86 7.68
C GLU A 157 -10.45 13.70 7.22
N SER A 158 -11.25 13.88 6.18
CA SER A 158 -12.10 12.81 5.63
C SER A 158 -11.29 11.66 5.04
N GLU A 159 -10.17 11.94 4.38
CA GLU A 159 -9.27 10.93 3.83
C GLU A 159 -8.53 10.15 4.92
N VAL A 160 -8.11 10.84 5.99
CA VAL A 160 -7.55 10.18 7.18
C VAL A 160 -8.59 9.29 7.87
N ASN A 161 -9.82 9.76 8.01
CA ASN A 161 -10.92 8.97 8.59
C ASN A 161 -11.24 7.74 7.73
N LYS A 162 -11.21 7.87 6.39
CA LYS A 162 -11.37 6.73 5.46
C LYS A 162 -10.26 5.68 5.63
N LYS A 163 -9.00 6.11 5.77
CA LYS A 163 -7.88 5.21 6.07
C LYS A 163 -8.10 4.47 7.38
N ILE A 164 -8.51 5.17 8.45
CA ILE A 164 -8.81 4.58 9.76
C ILE A 164 -9.96 3.56 9.63
N GLU A 165 -11.06 3.91 8.97
CA GLU A 165 -12.21 3.03 8.74
C GLU A 165 -11.81 1.76 7.97
N ALA A 166 -10.98 1.90 6.93
CA ALA A 166 -10.46 0.77 6.17
C ALA A 166 -9.63 -0.17 7.05
N LEU A 167 -8.68 0.37 7.83
CA LEU A 167 -7.84 -0.42 8.72
C LEU A 167 -8.63 -1.10 9.86
N GLN A 168 -9.73 -0.50 10.31
CA GLN A 168 -10.65 -1.12 11.27
C GLN A 168 -11.41 -2.33 10.70
N SER A 169 -11.36 -2.56 9.38
CA SER A 169 -11.90 -3.78 8.78
C SER A 169 -11.04 -5.02 9.08
N TYR A 170 -9.77 -4.83 9.47
CA TYR A 170 -8.85 -5.88 9.84
C TYR A 170 -9.00 -6.26 11.33
N HIS A 171 -10.12 -6.90 11.68
CA HIS A 171 -10.39 -7.33 13.06
C HIS A 171 -9.34 -8.33 13.56
N SER A 172 -8.86 -9.20 12.68
CA SER A 172 -7.82 -10.18 12.99
C SER A 172 -6.48 -9.53 13.38
N GLN A 173 -6.21 -8.31 12.92
CA GLN A 173 -4.96 -7.55 13.16
C GLN A 173 -5.12 -6.44 14.20
N SER A 174 -6.30 -6.26 14.79
CA SER A 174 -6.63 -5.15 15.70
C SER A 174 -5.78 -5.07 16.96
N HIS A 175 -5.09 -6.15 17.32
CA HIS A 175 -4.19 -6.22 18.48
C HIS A 175 -2.84 -5.49 18.25
N HIS A 176 -2.49 -5.17 17.02
CA HIS A 176 -1.26 -4.45 16.72
C HIS A 176 -1.38 -2.95 16.99
N ASN A 177 -0.36 -2.36 17.62
CA ASN A 177 -0.35 -0.94 17.96
C ASN A 177 -0.43 -0.03 16.73
N TYR A 178 0.13 -0.46 15.60
CA TYR A 178 0.09 0.31 14.35
C TYR A 178 -1.29 0.30 13.66
N MET A 179 -2.22 -0.56 14.08
CA MET A 179 -3.62 -0.56 13.64
C MET A 179 -4.50 0.44 14.42
N GLN A 180 -3.98 1.00 15.52
CA GLN A 180 -4.76 1.91 16.36
C GLN A 180 -4.96 3.27 15.66
N LYS A 181 -6.18 3.80 15.74
CA LYS A 181 -6.56 5.08 15.12
C LYS A 181 -5.67 6.25 15.57
N GLU A 182 -5.25 6.22 16.85
CA GLU A 182 -4.37 7.23 17.44
C GLU A 182 -3.00 7.25 16.77
N PHE A 183 -2.43 6.06 16.48
CA PHE A 183 -1.17 5.94 15.74
C PHE A 183 -1.31 6.48 14.31
N ILE A 184 -2.35 6.05 13.58
CA ILE A 184 -2.58 6.43 12.18
C ILE A 184 -2.74 7.94 12.06
N ARG A 185 -3.57 8.54 12.94
CA ARG A 185 -3.81 9.99 12.95
C ARG A 185 -2.55 10.77 13.35
N SER A 186 -1.80 10.28 14.34
CA SER A 186 -0.57 10.93 14.81
C SER A 186 0.50 10.95 13.72
N LEU A 187 0.70 9.83 13.02
CA LEU A 187 1.64 9.77 11.90
C LEU A 187 1.25 10.75 10.79
N ALA A 188 -0.03 10.75 10.39
CA ALA A 188 -0.53 11.68 9.37
C ALA A 188 -0.35 13.15 9.81
N LYS A 189 -0.49 13.47 11.10
CA LYS A 189 -0.25 14.80 11.66
C LYS A 189 1.22 15.19 11.60
N VAL A 190 2.13 14.29 12.00
CA VAL A 190 3.58 14.52 11.92
C VAL A 190 3.99 14.84 10.48
N ARG A 191 3.51 14.04 9.51
CA ARG A 191 3.82 14.26 8.08
C ARG A 191 3.14 15.52 7.53
N GLY A 192 1.97 15.89 8.04
CA GLY A 192 1.30 17.15 7.73
C GLY A 192 2.14 18.37 8.12
N VAL A 193 2.69 18.38 9.34
CA VAL A 193 3.58 19.47 9.82
C VAL A 193 4.79 19.65 8.89
N GLN A 194 5.38 18.58 8.39
CA GLN A 194 6.56 18.63 7.51
C GLN A 194 6.27 19.31 6.15
N CYS A 195 5.01 19.32 5.68
CA CYS A 195 4.64 19.92 4.40
C CYS A 195 3.63 21.08 4.52
N ASN A 196 3.51 21.67 5.72
CA ASN A 196 2.59 22.77 6.03
C ASN A 196 1.14 22.42 5.65
N SER A 197 0.66 21.28 6.13
CA SER A 197 -0.71 20.78 6.00
C SER A 197 -1.18 20.23 7.34
N GLU A 198 -2.50 20.06 7.50
CA GLU A 198 -3.04 19.46 8.71
C GLU A 198 -2.66 17.98 8.80
N TYR A 199 -2.82 17.26 7.70
CA TYR A 199 -2.45 15.84 7.58
C TYR A 199 -1.74 15.61 6.25
N ALA A 200 -0.86 14.60 6.21
CA ALA A 200 -0.24 14.10 5.00
C ALA A 200 0.18 12.64 5.16
N GLU A 201 0.39 11.96 4.05
CA GLU A 201 1.23 10.78 3.94
C GLU A 201 2.55 11.15 3.28
N ALA A 202 3.64 10.51 3.71
CA ALA A 202 4.97 10.73 3.19
C ALA A 202 5.46 9.54 2.37
N PHE A 203 6.28 9.82 1.38
CA PHE A 203 6.82 8.84 0.46
C PHE A 203 8.29 9.13 0.16
N GLU A 204 9.03 8.10 -0.20
CA GLU A 204 10.30 8.20 -0.93
C GLU A 204 10.02 8.22 -2.43
N LEU A 205 10.12 9.39 -3.05
CA LEU A 205 10.02 9.52 -4.50
C LEU A 205 11.35 9.13 -5.15
N TYR A 206 11.33 8.12 -5.99
CA TYR A 206 12.51 7.62 -6.70
C TYR A 206 12.61 8.16 -8.11
N LYS A 207 11.47 8.27 -8.80
CA LYS A 207 11.42 8.70 -10.19
C LYS A 207 10.09 9.36 -10.52
N VAL A 208 10.13 10.42 -11.32
CA VAL A 208 8.96 11.06 -11.93
C VAL A 208 9.09 11.01 -13.44
N ILE A 209 8.03 10.56 -14.10
CA ILE A 209 7.85 10.64 -15.56
C ILE A 209 6.56 11.43 -15.80
N SER A 210 6.67 12.56 -16.49
CA SER A 210 5.57 13.49 -16.79
C SER A 210 5.22 13.42 -18.28
#